data_b7d07aed03bb3c422b1289a9bca0c493
#
_entry.id   b7d07aed03bb3c422b1289a9bca0c493
#
_cell.length_a   1.000
_cell.length_b   1.000
_cell.length_c   1.000
_cell.angle_alpha   90.00
_cell.angle_beta   90.00
_cell.angle_gamma   90.00
#
_symmetry.space_group_name_H-M   'P 1'
#
loop_
_entity.id
_entity.type
_entity.pdbx_description
1 polymer ?
#
loop_
_entity_poly.entity_id
_entity_poly.type
_entity_poly.pdbx_seq_one_letter_code
_entity_poly.pdbx_strand_id
1 'polypeptide(L)'
;MEVVLADGSIVNVNTFQRPDLFEALKGGSNNFGIVTRFDLKTYPQGQLWGGFIAYPSSTIPQQLSAFGSFMQSAKSDPYAEIICAIGYVAAYKSVVVSIRLHYAEPIANPPIFRPFTAIQPQLKNTMRIGNNIDFVNEVESNQAKTSR
;
A
#
# COMPACT_ATOMS: atom_id res chain seq x y z
N MET A 1 7.81 18.59 -11.22
CA MET A 1 8.65 18.65 -10.01
C MET A 1 9.49 19.91 -10.04
N GLU A 2 9.82 20.47 -8.87
CA GLU A 2 10.85 21.49 -8.70
C GLU A 2 12.01 20.86 -7.93
N VAL A 3 13.23 21.14 -8.36
CA VAL A 3 14.44 20.45 -7.83
C VAL A 3 15.54 21.47 -7.60
N VAL A 4 16.21 21.36 -6.45
CA VAL A 4 17.47 22.06 -6.18
C VAL A 4 18.63 21.14 -6.55
N LEU A 5 19.48 21.59 -7.47
CA LEU A 5 20.67 20.85 -7.91
C LEU A 5 21.87 21.07 -6.98
N ALA A 6 22.95 20.30 -7.19
CA ALA A 6 24.14 20.35 -6.36
C ALA A 6 24.86 21.73 -6.38
N ASP A 7 24.69 22.50 -7.45
CA ASP A 7 25.21 23.85 -7.60
C ASP A 7 24.32 24.94 -6.95
N GLY A 8 23.20 24.55 -6.30
CA GLY A 8 22.22 25.42 -5.67
C GLY A 8 21.18 26.00 -6.64
N SER A 9 21.24 25.68 -7.94
CA SER A 9 20.23 26.13 -8.90
C SER A 9 18.89 25.44 -8.68
N ILE A 10 17.79 26.19 -8.80
CA ILE A 10 16.41 25.69 -8.72
C ILE A 10 15.86 25.53 -10.13
N VAL A 11 15.42 24.32 -10.45
CA VAL A 11 14.98 23.97 -11.79
C VAL A 11 13.62 23.29 -11.81
N ASN A 12 12.81 23.56 -12.83
CA ASN A 12 11.61 22.77 -13.09
C ASN A 12 11.97 21.56 -13.97
N VAL A 13 11.39 20.41 -13.60
CA VAL A 13 11.67 19.10 -14.20
C VAL A 13 10.37 18.40 -14.53
N ASN A 14 10.16 18.08 -15.81
CA ASN A 14 8.98 17.37 -16.31
C ASN A 14 9.30 16.68 -17.64
N THR A 15 8.31 16.09 -18.30
CA THR A 15 8.48 15.39 -19.59
C THR A 15 8.99 16.26 -20.74
N PHE A 16 8.89 17.59 -20.64
CA PHE A 16 9.30 18.55 -21.68
C PHE A 16 10.54 19.37 -21.28
N GLN A 17 10.74 19.53 -19.98
CA GLN A 17 11.86 20.27 -19.41
C GLN A 17 12.75 19.31 -18.63
N ARG A 18 13.99 19.11 -19.10
CA ARG A 18 14.98 18.18 -18.51
C ARG A 18 14.41 16.74 -18.38
N PRO A 19 13.95 16.14 -19.49
CA PRO A 19 13.28 14.84 -19.45
C PRO A 19 14.18 13.71 -18.92
N ASP A 20 15.47 13.78 -19.18
CA ASP A 20 16.49 12.87 -18.64
C ASP A 20 16.56 12.90 -17.10
N LEU A 21 16.60 14.11 -16.52
CA LEU A 21 16.56 14.29 -15.07
C LEU A 21 15.20 13.86 -14.49
N PHE A 22 14.10 14.10 -15.24
CA PHE A 22 12.78 13.66 -14.82
C PHE A 22 12.66 12.13 -14.69
N GLU A 23 13.23 11.40 -15.65
CA GLU A 23 13.28 9.94 -15.60
C GLU A 23 14.21 9.44 -14.48
N ALA A 24 15.38 10.07 -14.33
CA ALA A 24 16.33 9.71 -13.26
C ALA A 24 15.72 9.89 -11.86
N LEU A 25 14.96 10.95 -11.63
CA LEU A 25 14.30 11.23 -10.34
C LEU A 25 13.15 10.26 -10.01
N LYS A 26 12.56 9.58 -10.99
CA LYS A 26 11.47 8.61 -10.79
C LYS A 26 11.90 7.26 -10.21
N GLY A 27 13.11 7.09 -9.82
CA GLY A 27 13.59 5.84 -9.22
C GLY A 27 15.01 5.95 -8.70
N GLY A 28 15.66 7.08 -8.96
CA GLY A 28 17.04 7.32 -8.60
C GLY A 28 17.27 7.83 -7.17
N SER A 29 16.21 7.88 -6.34
CA SER A 29 16.31 8.39 -4.96
C SER A 29 16.89 9.81 -4.90
N ASN A 30 17.67 10.14 -3.87
CA ASN A 30 18.22 11.47 -3.62
C ASN A 30 19.56 11.76 -4.35
N ASN A 31 19.90 10.98 -5.40
CA ASN A 31 21.21 11.11 -6.07
C ASN A 31 21.32 12.31 -7.02
N PHE A 32 20.19 12.88 -7.46
CA PHE A 32 20.15 13.86 -8.55
C PHE A 32 19.73 15.27 -8.11
N GLY A 33 19.49 15.46 -6.81
CA GLY A 33 19.08 16.74 -6.24
C GLY A 33 18.02 16.60 -5.16
N ILE A 34 17.62 17.74 -4.61
CA ILE A 34 16.58 17.81 -3.57
C ILE A 34 15.27 18.25 -4.22
N VAL A 35 14.27 17.38 -4.23
CA VAL A 35 12.94 17.73 -4.75
C VAL A 35 12.20 18.55 -3.71
N THR A 36 11.85 19.79 -4.06
CA THR A 36 11.14 20.75 -3.19
C THR A 36 9.64 20.81 -3.48
N ARG A 37 9.20 20.38 -4.66
CA ARG A 37 7.78 20.32 -5.04
C ARG A 37 7.51 19.15 -5.98
N PHE A 38 6.44 18.40 -5.67
CA PHE A 38 5.85 17.40 -6.55
C PHE A 38 4.52 17.90 -7.11
N ASP A 39 4.35 17.88 -8.43
CA ASP A 39 3.09 18.14 -9.09
C ASP A 39 2.50 16.79 -9.53
N LEU A 40 1.47 16.32 -8.83
CA LEU A 40 0.84 15.02 -9.05
C LEU A 40 -0.51 15.20 -9.74
N LYS A 41 -0.80 14.32 -10.69
CA LYS A 41 -2.13 14.24 -11.28
C LYS A 41 -3.08 13.63 -10.27
N THR A 42 -4.21 14.28 -10.03
CA THR A 42 -5.26 13.79 -9.15
C THR A 42 -6.41 13.20 -9.96
N TYR A 43 -7.14 12.30 -9.30
CA TYR A 43 -8.32 11.65 -9.85
C TYR A 43 -9.45 11.72 -8.81
N PRO A 44 -10.73 11.83 -9.26
CA PRO A 44 -11.85 11.66 -8.36
C PRO A 44 -11.79 10.27 -7.71
N GLN A 45 -11.83 10.21 -6.38
CA GLN A 45 -11.89 8.99 -5.60
C GLN A 45 -13.01 9.11 -4.58
N GLY A 46 -13.99 8.23 -4.67
CA GLY A 46 -15.04 8.09 -3.66
C GLY A 46 -14.56 7.26 -2.46
N GLN A 47 -15.51 6.77 -1.68
CA GLN A 47 -15.23 5.78 -0.65
C GLN A 47 -14.71 4.49 -1.28
N LEU A 48 -13.89 3.78 -0.53
CA LEU A 48 -13.35 2.49 -0.89
C LEU A 48 -13.62 1.47 0.22
N TRP A 49 -13.57 0.19 -0.08
CA TRP A 49 -13.57 -0.85 0.92
C TRP A 49 -12.14 -1.31 1.18
N GLY A 50 -11.76 -1.43 2.44
CA GLY A 50 -10.40 -1.84 2.77
C GLY A 50 -10.16 -1.98 4.25
N GLY A 51 -8.90 -2.23 4.59
CA GLY A 51 -8.43 -2.38 5.95
C GLY A 51 -7.31 -3.42 6.06
N PHE A 52 -7.18 -3.96 7.24
CA PHE A 52 -6.12 -4.85 7.61
C PHE A 52 -6.65 -6.02 8.41
N ILE A 53 -6.15 -7.23 8.12
CA ILE A 53 -6.45 -8.45 8.88
C ILE A 53 -5.12 -9.06 9.32
N ALA A 54 -5.03 -9.39 10.62
CA ALA A 54 -3.91 -10.13 11.19
C ALA A 54 -4.31 -11.59 11.45
N TYR A 55 -3.42 -12.50 11.12
CA TYR A 55 -3.63 -13.94 11.28
C TYR A 55 -2.43 -14.59 12.00
N PRO A 56 -2.63 -15.69 12.72
CA PRO A 56 -1.54 -16.48 13.27
C PRO A 56 -0.75 -17.17 12.15
N SER A 57 0.50 -17.52 12.43
CA SER A 57 1.39 -18.21 11.48
C SER A 57 0.85 -19.56 10.97
N SER A 58 -0.05 -20.21 11.72
CA SER A 58 -0.71 -21.44 11.28
C SER A 58 -1.51 -21.29 9.99
N THR A 59 -1.90 -20.05 9.60
CA THR A 59 -2.66 -19.79 8.37
C THR A 59 -1.76 -19.56 7.14
N ILE A 60 -0.43 -19.55 7.28
CA ILE A 60 0.50 -19.28 6.18
C ILE A 60 0.21 -20.10 4.91
N PRO A 61 -0.01 -21.43 4.98
CA PRO A 61 -0.27 -22.22 3.77
C PRO A 61 -1.52 -21.75 3.01
N GLN A 62 -2.59 -21.43 3.74
CA GLN A 62 -3.84 -20.92 3.16
C GLN A 62 -3.66 -19.53 2.54
N GLN A 63 -2.89 -18.64 3.23
CA GLN A 63 -2.59 -17.31 2.71
C GLN A 63 -1.77 -17.36 1.42
N LEU A 64 -0.77 -18.22 1.35
CA LEU A 64 0.05 -18.40 0.15
C LEU A 64 -0.78 -18.96 -1.03
N SER A 65 -1.67 -19.91 -0.76
CA SER A 65 -2.59 -20.45 -1.77
C SER A 65 -3.54 -19.36 -2.28
N ALA A 66 -4.16 -18.58 -1.38
CA ALA A 66 -5.04 -17.47 -1.74
C ALA A 66 -4.30 -16.40 -2.55
N PHE A 67 -3.05 -16.08 -2.15
CA PHE A 67 -2.21 -15.10 -2.86
C PHE A 67 -1.85 -15.59 -4.26
N GLY A 68 -1.49 -16.87 -4.43
CA GLY A 68 -1.23 -17.45 -5.73
C GLY A 68 -2.44 -17.35 -6.67
N SER A 69 -3.64 -17.65 -6.17
CA SER A 69 -4.89 -17.51 -6.92
C SER A 69 -5.19 -16.04 -7.27
N PHE A 70 -4.96 -15.11 -6.33
CA PHE A 70 -5.11 -13.68 -6.57
C PHE A 70 -4.21 -13.21 -7.70
N MET A 71 -2.93 -13.58 -7.71
CA MET A 71 -1.97 -13.18 -8.75
C MET A 71 -2.36 -13.64 -10.15
N GLN A 72 -3.09 -14.76 -10.26
CA GLN A 72 -3.61 -15.24 -11.54
C GLN A 72 -4.83 -14.43 -12.02
N SER A 73 -5.66 -13.95 -11.10
CA SER A 73 -6.90 -13.21 -11.39
C SER A 73 -6.76 -11.69 -11.32
N ALA A 74 -5.73 -11.15 -10.64
CA ALA A 74 -5.55 -9.71 -10.38
C ALA A 74 -5.44 -8.84 -11.65
N LYS A 75 -4.99 -9.40 -12.77
CA LYS A 75 -4.93 -8.68 -14.06
C LYS A 75 -6.31 -8.31 -14.61
N SER A 76 -7.38 -8.96 -14.13
CA SER A 76 -8.76 -8.72 -14.58
C SER A 76 -9.52 -7.72 -13.69
N ASP A 77 -8.99 -7.34 -12.53
CA ASP A 77 -9.65 -6.42 -11.60
C ASP A 77 -8.71 -5.27 -11.20
N PRO A 78 -8.81 -4.12 -11.90
CA PRO A 78 -7.93 -2.97 -11.65
C PRO A 78 -8.22 -2.23 -10.34
N TYR A 79 -9.31 -2.56 -9.65
CA TYR A 79 -9.71 -1.92 -8.39
C TYR A 79 -9.10 -2.60 -7.16
N ALA A 80 -8.48 -3.77 -7.34
CA ALA A 80 -8.00 -4.60 -6.24
C ALA A 80 -6.52 -4.38 -5.95
N GLU A 81 -6.20 -4.07 -4.69
CA GLU A 81 -4.84 -4.00 -4.15
C GLU A 81 -4.69 -4.92 -2.95
N ILE A 82 -3.56 -5.63 -2.89
CA ILE A 82 -3.19 -6.47 -1.75
C ILE A 82 -1.74 -6.24 -1.33
N ILE A 83 -1.52 -6.11 -0.03
CA ILE A 83 -0.20 -6.18 0.58
C ILE A 83 -0.19 -7.32 1.58
N CYS A 84 0.66 -8.32 1.36
CA CYS A 84 0.87 -9.45 2.26
C CYS A 84 2.25 -9.33 2.92
N ALA A 85 2.28 -9.34 4.23
CA ALA A 85 3.52 -9.34 5.00
C ALA A 85 3.49 -10.47 6.04
N ILE A 86 4.63 -11.15 6.19
CA ILE A 86 4.85 -12.17 7.21
C ILE A 86 6.01 -11.71 8.06
N GLY A 87 5.81 -11.55 9.36
CA GLY A 87 6.84 -11.03 10.24
C GLY A 87 6.58 -11.32 11.71
N TYR A 88 7.64 -11.23 12.52
CA TYR A 88 7.50 -11.34 13.97
C TYR A 88 6.91 -10.05 14.54
N VAL A 89 5.87 -10.18 15.35
CA VAL A 89 5.21 -9.06 16.03
C VAL A 89 5.36 -9.23 17.55
N ALA A 90 6.11 -8.32 18.15
CA ALA A 90 6.45 -8.40 19.58
C ALA A 90 5.21 -8.42 20.49
N ALA A 91 4.16 -7.68 20.16
CA ALA A 91 2.89 -7.66 20.91
C ALA A 91 2.21 -9.04 20.99
N TYR A 92 2.38 -9.87 19.97
CA TYR A 92 1.85 -11.25 19.93
C TYR A 92 2.91 -12.30 20.30
N LYS A 93 4.18 -11.89 20.49
CA LYS A 93 5.34 -12.77 20.73
C LYS A 93 5.40 -13.93 19.72
N SER A 94 5.00 -13.69 18.50
CA SER A 94 4.83 -14.70 17.45
C SER A 94 4.98 -14.13 16.06
N VAL A 95 5.19 -15.02 15.08
CA VAL A 95 5.07 -14.70 13.67
C VAL A 95 3.59 -14.52 13.32
N VAL A 96 3.28 -13.42 12.68
CA VAL A 96 1.92 -13.01 12.27
C VAL A 96 1.92 -12.81 10.75
N VAL A 97 0.86 -13.22 10.09
CA VAL A 97 0.55 -12.84 8.71
C VAL A 97 -0.32 -11.60 8.75
N SER A 98 0.10 -10.56 8.08
CA SER A 98 -0.62 -9.29 7.96
C SER A 98 -1.06 -9.12 6.51
N ILE A 99 -2.36 -9.07 6.28
CA ILE A 99 -2.94 -8.83 4.96
C ILE A 99 -3.64 -7.46 4.99
N ARG A 100 -3.22 -6.57 4.11
CA ARG A 100 -3.94 -5.33 3.83
C ARG A 100 -4.63 -5.48 2.48
N LEU A 101 -5.92 -5.18 2.44
CA LEU A 101 -6.76 -5.25 1.25
C LEU A 101 -7.38 -3.88 1.01
N HIS A 102 -7.32 -3.40 -0.23
CA HIS A 102 -8.06 -2.23 -0.67
C HIS A 102 -8.77 -2.53 -1.99
N TYR A 103 -10.01 -2.10 -2.05
CA TYR A 103 -10.83 -2.14 -3.26
C TYR A 103 -11.33 -0.73 -3.55
N ALA A 104 -10.97 -0.16 -4.71
CA ALA A 104 -11.20 1.25 -5.02
C ALA A 104 -12.69 1.63 -5.19
N GLU A 105 -13.61 0.70 -4.94
CA GLU A 105 -15.05 0.89 -4.93
C GLU A 105 -15.62 0.55 -3.53
N PRO A 106 -16.75 1.16 -3.10
CA PRO A 106 -17.36 0.90 -1.79
C PRO A 106 -18.18 -0.40 -1.77
N ILE A 107 -17.61 -1.48 -2.30
CA ILE A 107 -18.22 -2.82 -2.36
C ILE A 107 -17.64 -3.65 -1.22
N ALA A 108 -18.46 -3.97 -0.22
CA ALA A 108 -18.02 -4.76 0.92
C ALA A 108 -17.67 -6.20 0.51
N ASN A 109 -16.48 -6.64 0.90
CA ASN A 109 -15.97 -7.99 0.68
C ASN A 109 -16.12 -8.49 -0.78
N PRO A 110 -15.52 -7.78 -1.76
CA PRO A 110 -15.63 -8.15 -3.17
C PRO A 110 -15.12 -9.56 -3.41
N PRO A 111 -15.64 -10.28 -4.44
CA PRO A 111 -15.34 -11.70 -4.66
C PRO A 111 -13.85 -12.03 -4.72
N ILE A 112 -13.03 -11.15 -5.28
CA ILE A 112 -11.58 -11.33 -5.42
C ILE A 112 -10.85 -11.48 -4.07
N PHE A 113 -11.39 -10.93 -2.98
CA PHE A 113 -10.78 -10.98 -1.65
C PHE A 113 -11.39 -12.02 -0.72
N ARG A 114 -12.49 -12.68 -1.10
CA ARG A 114 -13.12 -13.71 -0.28
C ARG A 114 -12.19 -14.86 0.13
N PRO A 115 -11.24 -15.32 -0.72
CA PRO A 115 -10.27 -16.33 -0.32
C PRO A 115 -9.42 -15.92 0.89
N PHE A 116 -9.17 -14.62 1.10
CA PHE A 116 -8.43 -14.11 2.25
C PHE A 116 -9.34 -13.88 3.46
N THR A 117 -10.46 -13.19 3.25
CA THR A 117 -11.36 -12.81 4.36
C THR A 117 -12.05 -14.00 5.03
N ALA A 118 -12.17 -15.14 4.32
CA ALA A 118 -12.73 -16.39 4.86
C ALA A 118 -11.76 -17.18 5.76
N ILE A 119 -10.45 -16.90 5.71
CA ILE A 119 -9.45 -17.62 6.49
C ILE A 119 -9.65 -17.34 7.98
N GLN A 120 -9.56 -18.41 8.78
CA GLN A 120 -9.68 -18.38 10.23
C GLN A 120 -8.52 -19.15 10.88
N PRO A 121 -8.15 -18.84 12.14
CA PRO A 121 -8.66 -17.73 12.95
C PRO A 121 -8.05 -16.38 12.55
N GLN A 122 -8.74 -15.28 12.88
CA GLN A 122 -8.27 -13.92 12.72
C GLN A 122 -7.91 -13.33 14.11
N LEU A 123 -6.72 -12.73 14.23
CA LEU A 123 -6.26 -12.05 15.44
C LEU A 123 -6.83 -10.62 15.54
N LYS A 124 -6.95 -9.97 14.37
CA LYS A 124 -7.52 -8.61 14.23
C LYS A 124 -8.13 -8.47 12.85
N ASN A 125 -9.22 -7.72 12.74
CA ASN A 125 -9.85 -7.38 11.48
C ASN A 125 -10.41 -5.95 11.56
N THR A 126 -9.99 -5.08 10.63
CA THR A 126 -10.40 -3.66 10.56
C THR A 126 -11.12 -3.34 9.25
N MET A 127 -11.51 -4.36 8.48
CA MET A 127 -12.14 -4.19 7.17
C MET A 127 -13.44 -3.38 7.26
N ARG A 128 -13.53 -2.32 6.43
CA ARG A 128 -14.66 -1.39 6.42
C ARG A 128 -14.75 -0.64 5.09
N ILE A 129 -15.87 0.06 4.88
CA ILE A 129 -15.96 1.11 3.87
C ILE A 129 -15.57 2.43 4.54
N GLY A 130 -14.75 3.22 3.88
CA GLY A 130 -14.25 4.51 4.38
C GLY A 130 -13.61 5.36 3.31
N ASN A 131 -13.14 6.53 3.69
CA ASN A 131 -12.38 7.42 2.82
C ASN A 131 -10.89 7.04 2.85
N ASN A 132 -10.14 7.38 1.83
CA ASN A 132 -8.72 7.06 1.74
C ASN A 132 -7.92 7.56 2.96
N ILE A 133 -8.23 8.75 3.47
CA ILE A 133 -7.57 9.32 4.66
C ILE A 133 -7.73 8.45 5.92
N ASP A 134 -8.86 7.74 6.06
CA ASP A 134 -9.11 6.88 7.22
C ASP A 134 -8.15 5.69 7.25
N PHE A 135 -7.79 5.17 6.08
CA PHE A 135 -6.83 4.07 5.93
C PHE A 135 -5.38 4.53 6.08
N VAL A 136 -5.04 5.73 5.60
CA VAL A 136 -3.72 6.35 5.81
C VAL A 136 -3.46 6.55 7.29
N ASN A 137 -4.39 7.14 8.02
CA ASN A 137 -4.28 7.37 9.47
C ASN A 137 -4.17 6.05 10.26
N GLU A 138 -4.83 4.99 9.81
CA GLU A 138 -4.70 3.66 10.42
C GLU A 138 -3.27 3.12 10.30
N VAL A 139 -2.62 3.31 9.15
CA VAL A 139 -1.22 2.90 8.94
C VAL A 139 -0.28 3.65 9.86
N GLU A 140 -0.39 4.98 9.92
CA GLU A 140 0.45 5.83 10.76
C GLU A 140 0.31 5.49 12.24
N SER A 141 -0.92 5.29 12.73
CA SER A 141 -1.19 4.92 14.12
C SER A 141 -0.56 3.58 14.54
N ASN A 142 -0.41 2.66 13.59
CA ASN A 142 0.26 1.37 13.83
C ASN A 142 1.78 1.50 13.78
N GLN A 143 2.36 2.40 12.97
CA GLN A 143 3.81 2.64 12.89
C GLN A 143 4.34 3.37 14.14
N ALA A 144 3.63 4.36 14.64
CA ALA A 144 4.05 5.13 15.83
C ALA A 144 4.22 4.28 17.10
N LYS A 145 3.62 3.09 17.16
CA LYS A 145 3.73 2.14 18.29
C LYS A 145 4.94 1.21 18.20
N THR A 146 5.61 1.14 17.05
CA THR A 146 6.75 0.23 16.83
C THR A 146 8.11 0.92 16.92
N SER A 147 8.14 2.24 17.02
CA SER A 147 9.37 3.08 17.05
C SER A 147 9.81 3.53 18.44
N ARG A 148 9.45 2.80 19.51
CA ARG A 148 9.95 2.99 20.88
C ARG A 148 10.65 1.77 21.40
#